data_8e8574ca1745bad72146670871ed9f49
#
_entry.id   8e8574ca1745bad72146670871ed9f49
#
_cell.length_a   1.000
_cell.length_b   1.000
_cell.length_c   1.000
_cell.angle_alpha   90.00
_cell.angle_beta   90.00
_cell.angle_gamma   90.00
#
_symmetry.space_group_name_H-M   'P 1'
#
loop_
_entity.id
_entity.type
_entity.pdbx_description
1 polymer ?
#
loop_
_entity_poly.entity_id
_entity_poly.type
_entity_poly.pdbx_seq_one_letter_code
_entity_poly.pdbx_strand_id
1 'polypeptide(L)'
;SSTRIRKELLRGNVEDVGKMLGKPYALDVSSGGSDPDSRIPLSDIEQIIPPAGEYRAGIKTYEKEIETVITIHSQFIEVPATGSEIREIDILENT
;
A
#
# COMPACT_ATOMS: atom_id res chain seq x y z
N SER A 1 -6.25 -7.99 18.24
CA SER A 1 -6.24 -6.63 18.77
C SER A 1 -5.44 -5.69 17.84
N SER A 2 -5.72 -4.41 17.94
CA SER A 2 -5.02 -3.42 17.13
C SER A 2 -3.52 -3.38 17.41
N THR A 3 -3.11 -3.68 18.65
CA THR A 3 -1.69 -3.74 19.02
C THR A 3 -0.97 -4.85 18.27
N ARG A 4 -1.59 -6.02 18.14
CA ARG A 4 -1.00 -7.13 17.43
C ARG A 4 -0.90 -6.84 15.93
N ILE A 5 -1.94 -6.25 15.35
CA ILE A 5 -1.94 -5.86 13.95
C ILE A 5 -0.80 -4.87 13.68
N ARG A 6 -0.65 -3.87 14.54
CA ARG A 6 0.44 -2.89 14.42
C ARG A 6 1.81 -3.56 14.45
N LYS A 7 2.02 -4.47 15.39
CA LYS A 7 3.30 -5.19 15.50
C LYS A 7 3.60 -5.98 14.23
N GLU A 8 2.60 -6.68 13.70
CA GLU A 8 2.80 -7.47 12.49
C GLU A 8 3.06 -6.58 11.27
N LEU A 9 2.40 -5.43 11.18
CA LEU A 9 2.67 -4.47 10.11
C LEU A 9 4.11 -3.98 10.17
N LEU A 10 4.60 -3.62 11.36
CA LEU A 10 5.96 -3.10 11.52
C LEU A 10 7.03 -4.16 11.27
N ARG A 11 6.67 -5.43 11.35
CA ARG A 11 7.56 -6.56 10.99
C ARG A 11 7.49 -6.90 9.51
N GLY A 12 6.57 -6.29 8.78
CA GLY A 12 6.37 -6.59 7.37
C GLY A 12 5.51 -7.80 7.09
N ASN A 13 4.83 -8.36 8.10
CA ASN A 13 3.98 -9.54 7.95
C ASN A 13 2.60 -9.17 7.44
N VAL A 14 2.55 -8.54 6.27
CA VAL A 14 1.30 -8.01 5.70
C VAL A 14 0.29 -9.09 5.38
N GLU A 15 0.75 -10.28 5.03
CA GLU A 15 -0.12 -11.41 4.72
C GLU A 15 -0.89 -11.84 5.99
N ASP A 16 -0.20 -11.93 7.12
CA ASP A 16 -0.84 -12.28 8.39
C ASP A 16 -1.83 -11.21 8.82
N VAL A 17 -1.48 -9.94 8.58
CA VAL A 17 -2.40 -8.84 8.87
C VAL A 17 -3.68 -8.97 8.06
N GLY A 18 -3.55 -9.33 6.78
CA GLY A 18 -4.71 -9.57 5.93
C GLY A 18 -5.60 -10.66 6.47
N LYS A 19 -5.01 -11.75 6.98
CA LYS A 19 -5.76 -12.84 7.60
C LYS A 19 -6.49 -12.38 8.87
N MET A 20 -5.83 -11.57 9.69
CA MET A 20 -6.44 -11.02 10.91
C MET A 20 -7.61 -10.09 10.60
N LEU A 21 -7.50 -9.30 9.53
CA LEU A 21 -8.53 -8.35 9.14
C LEU A 21 -9.65 -8.97 8.31
N GLY A 22 -9.42 -10.15 7.73
CA GLY A 22 -10.35 -10.77 6.80
C GLY A 22 -10.31 -10.14 5.41
N LYS A 23 -9.33 -9.29 5.15
CA LYS A 23 -9.13 -8.59 3.87
C LYS A 23 -7.71 -8.03 3.83
N PRO A 24 -7.16 -7.74 2.65
CA PRO A 24 -5.82 -7.15 2.55
C PRO A 24 -5.72 -5.82 3.30
N TYR A 25 -4.56 -5.56 3.88
CA TYR A 25 -4.30 -4.28 4.50
C TYR A 25 -4.26 -3.21 3.41
N ALA A 26 -5.07 -2.18 3.55
CA ALA A 26 -5.24 -1.15 2.52
C ALA A 26 -4.70 0.20 2.97
N LEU A 27 -4.00 0.88 2.07
CA LEU A 27 -3.54 2.24 2.28
C LEU A 27 -4.43 3.19 1.47
N ASP A 28 -5.02 4.16 2.16
CA ASP A 28 -5.83 5.18 1.50
C ASP A 28 -4.90 6.27 0.97
N VAL A 29 -4.85 6.42 -0.33
CA VAL A 29 -3.99 7.41 -0.99
C VAL A 29 -4.80 8.44 -1.77
N SER A 30 -6.12 8.45 -1.59
CA SER A 30 -6.99 9.32 -2.35
C SER A 30 -6.79 10.80 -2.10
N SER A 31 -6.29 11.16 -0.90
CA SER A 31 -6.03 12.56 -0.56
C SER A 31 -4.63 13.02 -0.96
N GLY A 32 -3.75 12.09 -1.31
CA GLY A 32 -2.42 12.40 -1.82
C GLY A 32 -2.56 12.73 -3.29
N GLY A 33 -2.00 13.84 -3.73
CA GLY A 33 -2.02 14.17 -5.14
C GLY A 33 -1.39 13.06 -5.97
N SER A 34 -2.08 12.59 -6.99
CA SER A 34 -1.52 11.60 -7.88
C SER A 34 -0.41 12.24 -8.71
N ASP A 35 0.81 11.90 -8.37
CA ASP A 35 1.94 12.29 -9.20
C ASP A 35 1.92 11.34 -10.41
N PRO A 36 1.82 11.88 -11.64
CA PRO A 36 1.85 11.03 -12.83
C PRO A 36 3.13 10.23 -12.95
N ASP A 37 4.17 10.59 -12.20
CA ASP A 37 5.44 9.86 -12.18
C ASP A 37 5.43 8.68 -11.22
N SER A 38 4.27 8.30 -10.71
CA SER A 38 4.10 7.03 -9.99
C SER A 38 4.80 6.98 -8.63
N ARG A 39 4.90 8.12 -7.95
CA ARG A 39 5.44 8.19 -6.59
C ARG A 39 4.40 8.78 -5.66
N ILE A 40 4.18 8.08 -4.54
CA ILE A 40 3.24 8.53 -3.53
C ILE A 40 4.02 8.84 -2.27
N PRO A 41 4.10 10.11 -1.84
CA PRO A 41 4.81 10.45 -0.61
C PRO A 41 4.19 9.76 0.59
N LEU A 42 5.01 9.18 1.47
CA LEU A 42 4.51 8.54 2.68
C LEU A 42 3.81 9.53 3.59
N SER A 43 4.22 10.79 3.55
CA SER A 43 3.60 11.84 4.36
C SER A 43 2.13 12.10 4.02
N ASP A 44 1.68 11.66 2.84
CA ASP A 44 0.29 11.82 2.42
C ASP A 44 -0.59 10.66 2.87
N ILE A 45 -0.01 9.64 3.52
CA ILE A 45 -0.71 8.45 3.96
C ILE A 45 -0.81 8.45 5.47
N GLU A 46 -2.02 8.36 6.00
CA GLU A 46 -2.26 8.39 7.44
C GLU A 46 -2.08 7.04 8.13
N GLN A 47 -2.33 5.95 7.40
CA GLN A 47 -2.20 4.61 7.97
C GLN A 47 -0.73 4.26 8.22
N ILE A 48 -0.53 3.23 9.04
CA ILE A 48 0.81 2.71 9.30
C ILE A 48 1.36 2.12 8.01
N ILE A 49 2.59 2.50 7.68
CA ILE A 49 3.26 2.04 6.46
C ILE A 49 4.11 0.81 6.81
N PRO A 50 3.96 -0.30 6.08
CA PRO A 50 4.87 -1.44 6.25
C PRO A 50 6.32 -1.04 5.95
N PRO A 51 7.30 -1.83 6.43
CA PRO A 51 8.72 -1.50 6.20
C PRO A 51 9.07 -1.40 4.72
N ALA A 52 10.12 -0.65 4.43
CA ALA A 52 10.64 -0.53 3.07
C ALA A 52 10.92 -1.90 2.47
N GLY A 53 10.62 -2.06 1.20
CA GLY A 53 10.78 -3.32 0.49
C GLY A 53 9.78 -3.46 -0.65
N GLU A 54 9.82 -4.61 -1.30
CA GLU A 54 8.91 -4.91 -2.39
C GLU A 54 7.72 -5.72 -1.90
N TYR A 55 6.54 -5.38 -2.40
CA TYR A 55 5.29 -6.04 -2.03
C TYR A 55 4.45 -6.27 -3.27
N ARG A 56 3.77 -7.42 -3.31
CA ARG A 56 2.71 -7.61 -4.29
C ARG A 56 1.49 -6.85 -3.78
N ALA A 57 0.86 -6.09 -4.64
CA ALA A 57 -0.22 -5.19 -4.24
C ALA A 57 -1.30 -5.10 -5.31
N GLY A 58 -2.52 -4.79 -4.86
CA GLY A 58 -3.61 -4.44 -5.74
C GLY A 58 -3.78 -2.93 -5.72
N ILE A 59 -3.68 -2.30 -6.87
CA ILE A 59 -3.86 -0.86 -7.00
C ILE A 59 -5.25 -0.59 -7.50
N LYS A 60 -6.03 0.16 -6.71
CA LYS A 60 -7.38 0.55 -7.09
C LYS A 60 -7.39 2.01 -7.53
N THR A 61 -7.76 2.21 -8.79
CA THR A 61 -8.02 3.54 -9.31
C THR A 61 -9.52 3.76 -9.33
N TYR A 62 -9.97 4.93 -9.78
CA TYR A 62 -11.40 5.17 -9.93
C TYR A 62 -12.02 4.39 -11.09
N GLU A 63 -11.19 3.85 -11.97
CA GLU A 63 -11.65 3.16 -13.19
C GLU A 63 -11.39 1.65 -13.18
N LYS A 64 -10.34 1.18 -12.47
CA LYS A 64 -9.92 -0.22 -12.57
C LYS A 64 -9.12 -0.67 -11.35
N GLU A 65 -8.83 -1.97 -11.31
CA GLU A 65 -7.93 -2.56 -10.33
C GLU A 65 -6.80 -3.25 -11.08
N ILE A 66 -5.57 -3.10 -10.56
CA ILE A 66 -4.38 -3.67 -11.16
C ILE A 66 -3.59 -4.38 -10.08
N GLU A 67 -3.24 -5.65 -10.31
CA GLU A 67 -2.34 -6.36 -9.40
C GLU A 67 -0.92 -6.24 -9.94
N THR A 68 0.01 -5.81 -9.09
CA THR A 68 1.37 -5.54 -9.52
C THR A 68 2.32 -5.60 -8.32
N VAL A 69 3.58 -5.34 -8.54
CA VAL A 69 4.58 -5.21 -7.47
C VAL A 69 4.83 -3.72 -7.26
N ILE A 70 4.82 -3.31 -6.00
CA ILE A 70 5.18 -1.95 -5.61
C ILE A 70 6.44 -2.00 -4.75
N THR A 71 7.12 -0.87 -4.63
CA THR A 71 8.28 -0.73 -3.75
C THR A 71 8.01 0.39 -2.75
N ILE A 72 8.13 0.06 -1.47
CA ILE A 72 8.04 1.07 -0.42
C ILE A 72 9.46 1.51 -0.12
N HIS A 73 9.74 2.78 -0.36
CA HIS A 73 11.02 3.41 -0.05
C HIS A 73 10.89 4.17 1.27
N SER A 74 11.97 4.79 1.73
CA SER A 74 11.96 5.50 3.00
C SER A 74 11.08 6.75 3.01
N GLN A 75 10.81 7.35 1.84
CA GLN A 75 10.07 8.60 1.74
C GLN A 75 8.82 8.50 0.87
N PHE A 76 8.70 7.48 0.04
CA PHE A 76 7.61 7.36 -0.91
C PHE A 76 7.38 5.91 -1.30
N ILE A 77 6.20 5.65 -1.90
CA ILE A 77 5.87 4.36 -2.51
C ILE A 77 5.99 4.53 -4.02
N GLU A 78 6.74 3.63 -4.62
CA GLU A 78 6.88 3.60 -6.08
C GLU A 78 5.87 2.61 -6.63
N VAL A 79 5.00 3.09 -7.54
CA VAL A 79 3.97 2.29 -8.19
C VAL A 79 4.10 2.43 -9.70
N PRO A 80 3.65 1.47 -10.50
CA PRO A 80 3.63 1.64 -11.96
C PRO A 80 2.63 2.70 -12.37
N ALA A 81 2.87 3.34 -13.50
CA ALA A 81 1.94 4.32 -14.04
C ALA A 81 0.63 3.61 -14.42
N THR A 82 -0.49 4.11 -13.93
CA THR A 82 -1.79 3.50 -14.14
C THR A 82 -2.64 4.23 -15.18
N GLY A 83 -2.26 5.45 -15.51
CA GLY A 83 -3.05 6.30 -16.38
C GLY A 83 -4.28 6.89 -15.72
N SER A 84 -4.53 6.55 -14.46
CA SER A 84 -5.70 7.02 -13.70
C SER A 84 -5.27 7.32 -12.27
N GLU A 85 -6.02 8.18 -11.60
CA GLU A 85 -5.74 8.53 -10.22
C GLU A 85 -5.94 7.34 -9.30
N ILE A 86 -4.94 7.07 -8.46
CA ILE A 86 -4.98 5.96 -7.50
C ILE A 86 -5.71 6.41 -6.24
N ARG A 87 -6.65 5.58 -5.77
CA ARG A 87 -7.39 5.88 -4.54
C ARG A 87 -7.02 4.96 -3.37
N GLU A 88 -6.57 3.74 -3.65
CA GLU A 88 -6.26 2.77 -2.60
C GLU A 88 -5.21 1.78 -3.10
N ILE A 89 -4.34 1.37 -2.17
CA ILE A 89 -3.36 0.31 -2.44
C ILE A 89 -3.56 -0.78 -1.41
N ASP A 90 -3.91 -1.98 -1.88
CA ASP A 90 -4.06 -3.17 -1.04
C ASP A 90 -2.72 -3.90 -1.01
N ILE A 91 -2.13 -4.02 0.17
CA ILE A 91 -0.84 -4.71 0.32
C ILE A 91 -1.13 -6.20 0.53
N LEU A 92 -0.75 -7.03 -0.43
CA LEU A 92 -1.13 -8.44 -0.44
C LEU A 92 -0.11 -9.34 0.26
N GLU A 93 1.15 -9.23 -0.15
CA GLU A 93 2.21 -10.06 0.43
C GLU A 93 3.59 -9.50 0.10
N ASN A 94 4.61 -9.95 0.83
CA ASN A 94 6.00 -9.64 0.52
C ASN A 94 6.42 -10.42 -0.72
N THR A 95 7.28 -9.85 -1.54
CA THR A 95 7.86 -10.56 -2.67
C THR A 95 9.19 -11.18 -2.32
#